data_5c9f860dc18fd4659210f44164d041b9
#
_entry.id   5c9f860dc18fd4659210f44164d041b9
#
_cell.length_a   1.000
_cell.length_b   1.000
_cell.length_c   1.000
_cell.angle_alpha   90.00
_cell.angle_beta   90.00
_cell.angle_gamma   90.00
#
_symmetry.space_group_name_H-M   'P 1'
#
loop_
_entity.id
_entity.type
_entity.pdbx_description
1 polymer ?
#
loop_
_entity_poly.entity_id
_entity_poly.type
_entity_poly.pdbx_seq_one_letter_code
_entity_poly.pdbx_strand_id
1 'polypeptide(L)'
;MIINADSIVPHLEEKVRPTQSDDSRHLLCHHCGVRTRLNTLGDGRRKCTVCGKKFRIHKVTEGNKLQQCAEILLCFCLDFSAHTTAQITQHRYRMVAAYYNHFRRLLAEKSLTQEKIQLFTAHTGDIHVLHDRSRCRWCKSTIRSDEMKRRLPVFGVQLQSSGEVTIDPLSDDEAAEALDRPESYVGFICCGKFHRLTQDERAKDNAEKLWIWIQERVRSRHGIWKRNPCFSLKELEWKFNNRSLHPDLQARKLIELMPMTFLTDWSL
;
A
#
# COMPACT_ATOMS: atom_id res chain seq x y z
N MET A 1 -26.39 -4.43 2.02
CA MET A 1 -25.70 -3.32 2.73
C MET A 1 -25.35 -2.27 1.67
N ILE A 2 -25.83 -1.05 1.83
CA ILE A 2 -25.51 0.07 0.94
C ILE A 2 -24.30 0.80 1.54
N ILE A 3 -23.23 0.96 0.76
CA ILE A 3 -22.06 1.76 1.16
C ILE A 3 -22.39 3.20 0.79
N ASN A 4 -22.52 4.06 1.80
CA ASN A 4 -22.66 5.49 1.59
C ASN A 4 -21.27 6.14 1.68
N ALA A 5 -20.76 6.62 0.56
CA ALA A 5 -19.46 7.27 0.44
C ALA A 5 -19.58 8.79 0.20
N ASP A 6 -20.76 9.37 0.42
CA ASP A 6 -21.03 10.79 0.15
C ASP A 6 -20.13 11.73 0.97
N SER A 7 -19.69 11.29 2.17
CA SER A 7 -18.75 12.03 3.01
C SER A 7 -17.33 12.08 2.42
N ILE A 8 -16.99 11.16 1.52
CA ILE A 8 -15.65 11.01 0.93
C ILE A 8 -15.50 11.75 -0.39
N VAL A 9 -16.58 11.81 -1.18
CA VAL A 9 -16.56 12.45 -2.51
C VAL A 9 -16.05 13.90 -2.48
N PRO A 10 -16.47 14.78 -1.55
CA PRO A 10 -15.97 16.16 -1.51
C PRO A 10 -14.45 16.26 -1.34
N HIS A 11 -13.84 15.34 -0.58
CA HIS A 11 -12.38 15.32 -0.40
C HIS A 11 -11.64 14.87 -1.66
N LEU A 12 -12.21 13.93 -2.42
CA LEU A 12 -11.70 13.57 -3.74
C LEU A 12 -11.85 14.70 -4.73
N GLU A 13 -12.98 15.38 -4.74
CA GLU A 13 -13.22 16.57 -5.59
C GLU A 13 -12.23 17.69 -5.29
N GLU A 14 -12.02 18.00 -4.02
CA GLU A 14 -11.04 19.00 -3.58
C GLU A 14 -9.62 18.62 -4.05
N LYS A 15 -9.25 17.36 -3.92
CA LYS A 15 -7.95 16.86 -4.37
C LYS A 15 -7.75 16.95 -5.88
N VAL A 16 -8.83 16.80 -6.64
CA VAL A 16 -8.82 16.84 -8.12
C VAL A 16 -8.99 18.25 -8.67
N ARG A 17 -9.56 19.15 -7.88
CA ARG A 17 -9.71 20.57 -8.30
C ARG A 17 -8.33 21.11 -8.67
N PRO A 18 -8.15 21.60 -9.90
CA PRO A 18 -6.94 22.34 -10.22
C PRO A 18 -6.86 23.48 -9.21
N THR A 19 -5.74 23.59 -8.50
CA THR A 19 -5.47 24.78 -7.70
C THR A 19 -5.63 25.98 -8.61
N GLN A 20 -6.78 26.67 -8.50
CA GLN A 20 -7.07 27.91 -9.18
C GLN A 20 -6.17 28.99 -8.55
N SER A 21 -4.89 28.99 -8.96
CA SER A 21 -4.16 30.23 -8.97
C SER A 21 -4.52 30.92 -10.27
N ASP A 22 -4.75 32.20 -10.24
CA ASP A 22 -5.23 33.11 -11.29
C ASP A 22 -4.54 33.05 -12.67
N ASP A 23 -3.59 32.17 -12.87
CA ASP A 23 -2.91 31.96 -14.13
C ASP A 23 -3.36 30.64 -14.77
N SER A 24 -4.50 30.70 -15.45
CA SER A 24 -5.09 29.60 -16.23
C SER A 24 -4.16 29.02 -17.32
N ARG A 25 -2.96 29.58 -17.48
CA ARG A 25 -1.96 29.19 -18.47
C ARG A 25 -0.93 28.20 -17.93
N HIS A 26 -0.74 28.12 -16.60
CA HIS A 26 0.23 27.24 -15.97
C HIS A 26 -0.46 26.10 -15.23
N LEU A 27 -0.37 24.90 -15.79
CA LEU A 27 -0.95 23.68 -15.23
C LEU A 27 0.15 22.70 -14.85
N LEU A 28 -0.14 21.82 -13.88
CA LEU A 28 0.77 20.76 -13.49
C LEU A 28 0.87 19.71 -14.61
N CYS A 29 2.06 19.39 -15.04
CA CYS A 29 2.26 18.32 -16.01
C CYS A 29 2.15 16.95 -15.31
N HIS A 30 1.28 16.07 -15.78
CA HIS A 30 1.06 14.74 -15.23
C HIS A 30 2.28 13.81 -15.34
N HIS A 31 3.20 14.11 -16.26
CA HIS A 31 4.37 13.24 -16.48
C HIS A 31 5.63 13.67 -15.71
N CYS A 32 5.88 14.96 -15.61
CA CYS A 32 7.10 15.44 -14.95
C CYS A 32 6.81 16.18 -13.62
N GLY A 33 5.55 16.34 -13.24
CA GLY A 33 5.16 17.01 -11.99
C GLY A 33 5.47 18.52 -11.96
N VAL A 34 5.99 19.11 -13.04
CA VAL A 34 6.36 20.51 -13.08
C VAL A 34 5.14 21.35 -13.47
N ARG A 35 4.92 22.43 -12.73
CA ARG A 35 3.91 23.43 -13.08
C ARG A 35 4.44 24.29 -14.23
N THR A 36 3.84 24.15 -15.41
CA THR A 36 4.33 24.82 -16.63
C THR A 36 3.20 25.13 -17.59
N ARG A 37 3.50 25.97 -18.56
CA ARG A 37 2.59 26.23 -19.66
C ARG A 37 2.38 24.99 -20.50
N LEU A 38 1.12 24.63 -20.73
CA LEU A 38 0.72 23.54 -21.60
C LEU A 38 0.17 24.08 -22.91
N ASN A 39 0.77 23.65 -24.01
CA ASN A 39 0.27 24.01 -25.35
C ASN A 39 -0.91 23.11 -25.72
N THR A 40 -2.05 23.71 -26.09
CA THR A 40 -3.21 23.00 -26.62
C THR A 40 -2.93 22.60 -28.07
N LEU A 41 -3.11 21.33 -28.38
CA LEU A 41 -3.02 20.79 -29.74
C LEU A 41 -4.41 20.81 -30.40
N GLY A 42 -4.44 20.79 -31.73
CA GLY A 42 -5.70 20.82 -32.49
C GLY A 42 -6.65 19.64 -32.21
N ASP A 43 -6.13 18.54 -31.67
CA ASP A 43 -6.90 17.34 -31.28
C ASP A 43 -7.36 17.35 -29.80
N GLY A 44 -7.23 18.51 -29.13
CA GLY A 44 -7.63 18.70 -27.73
C GLY A 44 -6.63 18.16 -26.70
N ARG A 45 -5.51 17.54 -27.11
CA ARG A 45 -4.44 17.14 -26.21
C ARG A 45 -3.63 18.35 -25.75
N ARG A 46 -2.99 18.23 -24.59
CA ARG A 46 -2.02 19.22 -24.08
C ARG A 46 -0.61 18.68 -24.23
N LYS A 47 0.33 19.53 -24.61
CA LYS A 47 1.76 19.21 -24.68
C LYS A 47 2.48 20.00 -23.60
N CYS A 48 3.23 19.30 -22.74
CA CYS A 48 4.09 19.94 -21.73
C CYS A 48 5.27 20.62 -22.40
N THR A 49 5.55 21.85 -22.02
CA THR A 49 6.69 22.62 -22.56
C THR A 49 8.04 22.15 -21.98
N VAL A 50 8.02 21.49 -20.82
CA VAL A 50 9.24 21.01 -20.14
C VAL A 50 9.62 19.60 -20.61
N CYS A 51 8.73 18.61 -20.50
CA CYS A 51 9.05 17.23 -20.86
C CYS A 51 8.60 16.83 -22.27
N GLY A 52 7.89 17.69 -23.01
CA GLY A 52 7.45 17.45 -24.37
C GLY A 52 6.32 16.42 -24.53
N LYS A 53 5.92 15.72 -23.45
CA LYS A 53 4.89 14.70 -23.51
C LYS A 53 3.51 15.29 -23.76
N LYS A 54 2.71 14.53 -24.55
CA LYS A 54 1.34 14.90 -24.92
C LYS A 54 0.38 14.07 -24.08
N PHE A 55 -0.65 14.69 -23.51
CA PHE A 55 -1.69 14.03 -22.73
C PHE A 55 -3.04 14.74 -22.91
N ARG A 56 -4.13 14.04 -22.66
CA ARG A 56 -5.46 14.66 -22.56
C ARG A 56 -5.68 15.07 -21.12
N ILE A 57 -6.09 16.32 -20.90
CA ILE A 57 -6.73 16.69 -19.65
C ILE A 57 -8.14 16.16 -19.76
N HIS A 58 -8.41 15.02 -19.14
CA HIS A 58 -9.78 14.60 -18.98
C HIS A 58 -10.44 15.63 -18.07
N LYS A 59 -11.46 16.34 -18.59
CA LYS A 59 -12.34 17.07 -17.71
C LYS A 59 -12.91 16.05 -16.74
N VAL A 60 -12.73 16.29 -15.45
CA VAL A 60 -13.37 15.49 -14.40
C VAL A 60 -14.87 15.84 -14.46
N THR A 61 -15.54 15.40 -15.51
CA THR A 61 -16.99 15.53 -15.69
C THR A 61 -17.73 14.31 -15.15
N GLU A 62 -17.04 13.46 -14.36
CA GLU A 62 -17.55 12.16 -14.06
C GLU A 62 -17.72 11.97 -12.56
N GLY A 63 -18.77 12.60 -12.01
CA GLY A 63 -19.23 12.32 -10.64
C GLY A 63 -19.31 10.81 -10.36
N ASN A 64 -19.65 10.02 -11.36
CA ASN A 64 -19.65 8.56 -11.27
C ASN A 64 -18.28 7.94 -10.93
N LYS A 65 -17.17 8.47 -11.44
CA LYS A 65 -15.83 7.86 -11.17
C LYS A 65 -15.28 8.23 -9.80
N LEU A 66 -15.52 9.47 -9.36
CA LEU A 66 -15.17 9.87 -8.01
C LEU A 66 -16.02 9.11 -6.98
N GLN A 67 -17.30 8.93 -7.26
CA GLN A 67 -18.20 8.12 -6.45
C GLN A 67 -17.72 6.66 -6.38
N GLN A 68 -17.37 6.05 -7.51
CA GLN A 68 -16.79 4.71 -7.54
C GLN A 68 -15.50 4.61 -6.72
N CYS A 69 -14.58 5.58 -6.87
CA CYS A 69 -13.36 5.64 -6.09
C CYS A 69 -13.66 5.73 -4.59
N ALA A 70 -14.59 6.61 -4.20
CA ALA A 70 -15.00 6.81 -2.81
C ALA A 70 -15.58 5.53 -2.20
N GLU A 71 -16.46 4.84 -2.91
CA GLU A 71 -17.05 3.57 -2.47
C GLU A 71 -16.01 2.46 -2.29
N ILE A 72 -15.10 2.31 -3.27
CA ILE A 72 -14.03 1.32 -3.21
C ILE A 72 -13.03 1.65 -2.08
N LEU A 73 -12.70 2.93 -1.91
CA LEU A 73 -11.81 3.39 -0.86
C LEU A 73 -12.40 3.16 0.53
N LEU A 74 -13.67 3.48 0.73
CA LEU A 74 -14.36 3.24 1.99
C LEU A 74 -14.42 1.74 2.31
N CYS A 75 -14.74 0.91 1.32
CA CYS A 75 -14.70 -0.56 1.47
C CYS A 75 -13.29 -1.07 1.83
N PHE A 76 -12.24 -0.47 1.26
CA PHE A 76 -10.86 -0.78 1.62
C PHE A 76 -10.57 -0.44 3.07
N CYS A 77 -11.02 0.71 3.56
CA CYS A 77 -10.87 1.13 4.97
C CYS A 77 -11.71 0.25 5.93
N LEU A 78 -12.88 -0.21 5.50
CA LEU A 78 -13.72 -1.17 6.23
C LEU A 78 -13.17 -2.61 6.24
N ASP A 79 -12.01 -2.84 5.67
CA ASP A 79 -11.32 -4.14 5.62
C ASP A 79 -12.03 -5.22 4.80
N PHE A 80 -12.89 -4.82 3.87
CA PHE A 80 -13.49 -5.77 2.94
C PHE A 80 -12.48 -6.31 1.93
N SER A 81 -12.68 -7.56 1.51
CA SER A 81 -11.91 -8.11 0.40
C SER A 81 -12.30 -7.45 -0.93
N ALA A 82 -11.41 -7.44 -1.92
CA ALA A 82 -11.75 -6.92 -3.25
C ALA A 82 -12.94 -7.67 -3.89
N HIS A 83 -13.10 -8.95 -3.59
CA HIS A 83 -14.25 -9.75 -4.04
C HIS A 83 -15.55 -9.27 -3.36
N THR A 84 -15.55 -9.15 -2.04
CA THR A 84 -16.69 -8.65 -1.26
C THR A 84 -17.08 -7.23 -1.69
N THR A 85 -16.05 -6.35 -1.88
CA THR A 85 -16.29 -4.99 -2.36
C THR A 85 -16.94 -4.97 -3.74
N ALA A 86 -16.47 -5.79 -4.68
CA ALA A 86 -17.06 -5.89 -6.01
C ALA A 86 -18.53 -6.34 -5.96
N GLN A 87 -18.86 -7.24 -5.06
CA GLN A 87 -20.26 -7.68 -4.86
C GLN A 87 -21.16 -6.60 -4.25
N ILE A 88 -20.67 -5.89 -3.23
CA ILE A 88 -21.46 -4.86 -2.52
C ILE A 88 -21.67 -3.63 -3.41
N THR A 89 -20.62 -3.17 -4.08
CA THR A 89 -20.64 -1.94 -4.90
C THR A 89 -21.11 -2.19 -6.34
N GLN A 90 -21.33 -3.45 -6.74
CA GLN A 90 -21.67 -3.83 -8.11
C GLN A 90 -20.62 -3.43 -9.16
N HIS A 91 -19.38 -3.18 -8.73
CA HIS A 91 -18.27 -2.86 -9.62
C HIS A 91 -17.57 -4.11 -10.12
N ARG A 92 -16.93 -4.01 -11.30
CA ARG A 92 -16.17 -5.13 -11.87
C ARG A 92 -14.99 -5.50 -10.96
N TYR A 93 -14.85 -6.78 -10.60
CA TYR A 93 -13.77 -7.26 -9.73
C TYR A 93 -12.37 -6.80 -10.16
N ARG A 94 -12.07 -6.84 -11.47
CA ARG A 94 -10.75 -6.41 -11.97
C ARG A 94 -10.46 -4.95 -11.64
N MET A 95 -11.46 -4.08 -11.74
CA MET A 95 -11.33 -2.67 -11.40
C MET A 95 -11.10 -2.50 -9.90
N VAL A 96 -11.90 -3.12 -9.05
CA VAL A 96 -11.73 -3.07 -7.59
C VAL A 96 -10.35 -3.59 -7.18
N ALA A 97 -9.91 -4.70 -7.77
CA ALA A 97 -8.60 -5.28 -7.50
C ALA A 97 -7.44 -4.32 -7.91
N ALA A 98 -7.60 -3.59 -9.03
CA ALA A 98 -6.63 -2.59 -9.47
C ALA A 98 -6.54 -1.42 -8.46
N TYR A 99 -7.67 -0.89 -7.98
CA TYR A 99 -7.71 0.13 -6.93
C TYR A 99 -7.02 -0.35 -5.65
N TYR A 100 -7.35 -1.57 -5.19
CA TYR A 100 -6.74 -2.14 -3.98
C TYR A 100 -5.23 -2.29 -4.10
N ASN A 101 -4.75 -2.76 -5.26
CA ASN A 101 -3.31 -2.87 -5.52
C ASN A 101 -2.64 -1.48 -5.54
N HIS A 102 -3.33 -0.48 -6.09
CA HIS A 102 -2.82 0.88 -6.09
C HIS A 102 -2.73 1.45 -4.66
N PHE A 103 -3.77 1.30 -3.84
CA PHE A 103 -3.75 1.76 -2.44
C PHE A 103 -2.62 1.09 -1.64
N ARG A 104 -2.43 -0.22 -1.81
CA ARG A 104 -1.32 -0.96 -1.19
C ARG A 104 0.05 -0.42 -1.60
N ARG A 105 0.20 -0.19 -2.90
CA ARG A 105 1.44 0.36 -3.45
C ARG A 105 1.70 1.77 -2.92
N LEU A 106 0.69 2.62 -2.89
CA LEU A 106 0.77 3.97 -2.35
C LEU A 106 1.24 3.97 -0.88
N LEU A 107 0.67 3.10 -0.06
CA LEU A 107 1.06 2.95 1.35
C LEU A 107 2.52 2.48 1.48
N ALA A 108 2.96 1.56 0.64
CA ALA A 108 4.35 1.10 0.63
C ALA A 108 5.30 2.20 0.15
N GLU A 109 4.99 2.91 -0.93
CA GLU A 109 5.81 4.00 -1.48
C GLU A 109 5.94 5.18 -0.51
N LYS A 110 4.97 5.37 0.38
CA LYS A 110 5.03 6.42 1.41
C LYS A 110 5.94 6.05 2.57
N SER A 111 6.06 4.77 2.90
CA SER A 111 6.77 4.28 4.08
C SER A 111 8.13 3.66 3.77
N LEU A 112 8.39 3.29 2.53
CA LEU A 112 9.63 2.64 2.11
C LEU A 112 10.41 3.50 1.11
N THR A 113 11.73 3.36 1.13
CA THR A 113 12.57 3.93 0.07
C THR A 113 12.34 3.20 -1.26
N GLN A 114 12.59 3.89 -2.37
CA GLN A 114 12.45 3.31 -3.71
C GLN A 114 13.33 2.07 -3.88
N GLU A 115 14.52 2.06 -3.28
CA GLU A 115 15.45 0.93 -3.29
C GLU A 115 14.86 -0.29 -2.60
N LYS A 116 14.25 -0.11 -1.41
CA LYS A 116 13.55 -1.20 -0.70
C LYS A 116 12.37 -1.73 -1.50
N ILE A 117 11.58 -0.86 -2.14
CA ILE A 117 10.48 -1.28 -3.00
C ILE A 117 11.01 -2.09 -4.18
N GLN A 118 12.07 -1.64 -4.85
CA GLN A 118 12.68 -2.35 -5.98
C GLN A 118 13.25 -3.71 -5.55
N LEU A 119 13.99 -3.75 -4.44
CA LEU A 119 14.56 -4.98 -3.89
C LEU A 119 13.49 -6.06 -3.71
N PHE A 120 12.29 -5.70 -3.24
CA PHE A 120 11.22 -6.67 -2.95
C PHE A 120 10.23 -6.89 -4.09
N THR A 121 10.12 -5.97 -5.05
CA THR A 121 9.29 -6.17 -6.25
C THR A 121 10.04 -6.90 -7.37
N ALA A 122 11.33 -6.65 -7.53
CA ALA A 122 12.16 -7.36 -8.49
C ALA A 122 12.37 -8.84 -8.14
N HIS A 123 12.28 -9.17 -6.85
CA HIS A 123 12.61 -10.50 -6.32
C HIS A 123 11.40 -11.41 -6.14
N THR A 124 10.21 -11.08 -6.64
CA THR A 124 9.05 -11.98 -6.58
C THR A 124 9.22 -13.30 -7.33
N GLY A 125 10.32 -13.46 -8.11
CA GLY A 125 10.72 -14.71 -8.77
C GLY A 125 11.89 -15.46 -8.13
N ASP A 126 12.84 -14.76 -7.51
CA ASP A 126 14.17 -15.30 -7.20
C ASP A 126 14.72 -15.02 -5.79
N ILE A 127 13.93 -14.55 -4.87
CA ILE A 127 14.39 -14.41 -3.49
C ILE A 127 14.55 -15.81 -2.87
N HIS A 128 15.75 -16.36 -2.96
CA HIS A 128 16.09 -17.58 -2.27
C HIS A 128 16.63 -17.25 -0.89
N VAL A 129 15.87 -17.45 0.17
CA VAL A 129 16.47 -17.67 1.48
C VAL A 129 17.35 -18.92 1.32
N LEU A 130 18.62 -18.84 1.68
CA LEU A 130 19.48 -20.02 1.71
C LEU A 130 18.89 -20.98 2.75
N HIS A 131 18.10 -21.93 2.26
CA HIS A 131 17.61 -23.01 3.09
C HIS A 131 18.62 -24.14 3.01
N ASP A 132 19.06 -24.60 4.13
CA ASP A 132 19.30 -26.02 4.24
C ASP A 132 18.00 -26.70 3.78
N ARG A 133 18.08 -27.69 2.94
CA ARG A 133 16.97 -28.26 2.13
C ARG A 133 15.63 -28.45 2.83
N SER A 134 15.55 -28.27 4.15
CA SER A 134 14.38 -28.46 5.00
C SER A 134 14.11 -27.36 6.02
N ARG A 135 15.00 -26.39 6.24
CA ARG A 135 14.87 -25.40 7.31
C ARG A 135 15.16 -23.99 6.85
N CYS A 136 14.42 -23.03 7.37
CA CYS A 136 14.68 -21.63 7.15
C CYS A 136 15.96 -21.18 7.87
N ARG A 137 16.87 -20.52 7.17
CA ARG A 137 18.12 -19.98 7.74
C ARG A 137 17.85 -19.09 8.96
N TRP A 138 16.83 -18.25 8.88
CA TRP A 138 16.51 -17.21 9.88
C TRP A 138 15.73 -17.78 11.06
N CYS A 139 14.60 -18.42 10.80
CA CYS A 139 13.67 -18.85 11.84
C CYS A 139 13.79 -20.33 12.21
N LYS A 140 14.72 -21.07 11.59
CA LYS A 140 14.94 -22.51 11.80
C LYS A 140 13.69 -23.39 11.61
N SER A 141 12.58 -22.81 11.17
CA SER A 141 11.33 -23.54 10.94
C SER A 141 11.48 -24.54 9.79
N THR A 142 10.90 -25.72 9.96
CA THR A 142 10.81 -26.73 8.90
C THR A 142 9.87 -26.25 7.80
N ILE A 143 10.32 -26.28 6.55
CA ILE A 143 9.56 -25.87 5.38
C ILE A 143 8.91 -27.11 4.78
N ARG A 144 7.59 -27.19 4.88
CA ARG A 144 6.82 -28.39 4.50
C ARG A 144 6.32 -28.41 3.06
N SER A 145 6.39 -27.31 2.34
CA SER A 145 5.87 -27.24 0.97
C SER A 145 6.86 -26.62 0.00
N ASP A 146 6.86 -27.13 -1.25
CA ASP A 146 7.68 -26.57 -2.33
C ASP A 146 7.33 -25.11 -2.67
N GLU A 147 6.10 -24.66 -2.37
CA GLU A 147 5.69 -23.26 -2.50
C GLU A 147 6.41 -22.33 -1.51
N MET A 148 6.80 -22.82 -0.33
CA MET A 148 7.57 -22.08 0.67
C MET A 148 9.08 -22.13 0.43
N LYS A 149 9.56 -22.95 -0.49
CA LYS A 149 10.97 -22.94 -0.92
C LYS A 149 11.33 -21.69 -1.71
N ARG A 150 10.33 -20.91 -2.14
CA ARG A 150 10.57 -19.55 -2.64
C ARG A 150 10.98 -18.68 -1.46
N ARG A 151 12.03 -17.90 -1.64
CA ARG A 151 12.51 -16.95 -0.64
C ARG A 151 11.38 -16.01 -0.24
N LEU A 152 10.81 -16.19 0.94
CA LEU A 152 9.97 -15.20 1.55
C LEU A 152 10.88 -14.15 2.19
N PRO A 153 10.68 -12.86 1.91
CA PRO A 153 11.44 -11.81 2.57
C PRO A 153 11.24 -11.89 4.08
N VAL A 154 12.27 -11.48 4.81
CA VAL A 154 12.20 -11.26 6.24
C VAL A 154 11.73 -9.83 6.46
N PHE A 155 10.81 -9.63 7.39
CA PHE A 155 10.33 -8.29 7.76
C PHE A 155 10.63 -8.04 9.23
N GLY A 156 11.37 -6.98 9.52
CA GLY A 156 11.57 -6.49 10.87
C GLY A 156 10.33 -5.76 11.37
N VAL A 157 9.99 -5.96 12.63
CA VAL A 157 8.88 -5.27 13.30
C VAL A 157 9.44 -4.37 14.39
N GLN A 158 9.19 -3.08 14.28
CA GLN A 158 9.60 -2.06 15.25
C GLN A 158 8.36 -1.47 15.91
N LEU A 159 8.47 -1.11 17.18
CA LEU A 159 7.49 -0.34 17.92
C LEU A 159 8.07 1.04 18.22
N GLN A 160 7.42 2.07 17.74
CA GLN A 160 7.81 3.45 18.01
C GLN A 160 7.32 3.90 19.38
N SER A 161 7.95 4.92 19.93
CA SER A 161 7.54 5.54 21.20
C SER A 161 6.10 6.08 21.17
N SER A 162 5.59 6.43 19.99
CA SER A 162 4.19 6.81 19.76
C SER A 162 3.19 5.66 19.93
N GLY A 163 3.66 4.41 20.01
CA GLY A 163 2.84 3.20 19.97
C GLY A 163 2.50 2.72 18.54
N GLU A 164 2.98 3.41 17.53
CA GLU A 164 2.87 2.97 16.15
C GLU A 164 3.84 1.83 15.86
N VAL A 165 3.43 0.95 14.98
CA VAL A 165 4.23 -0.19 14.53
C VAL A 165 4.72 0.07 13.13
N THR A 166 5.98 -0.29 12.86
CA THR A 166 6.59 -0.28 11.53
C THR A 166 7.01 -1.70 11.15
N ILE A 167 6.66 -2.13 9.94
CA ILE A 167 7.02 -3.44 9.38
C ILE A 167 7.87 -3.19 8.15
N ASP A 168 9.18 -3.35 8.26
CA ASP A 168 10.11 -3.09 7.18
C ASP A 168 10.70 -4.37 6.61
N PRO A 169 10.74 -4.49 5.27
CA PRO A 169 11.46 -5.56 4.64
C PRO A 169 12.97 -5.40 4.91
N LEU A 170 13.62 -6.50 5.25
CA LEU A 170 15.04 -6.55 5.57
C LEU A 170 15.80 -7.28 4.47
N SER A 171 16.95 -6.74 4.06
CA SER A 171 17.95 -7.48 3.30
C SER A 171 18.55 -8.60 4.15
N ASP A 172 19.33 -9.48 3.54
CA ASP A 172 20.00 -10.56 4.29
C ASP A 172 20.97 -10.01 5.35
N ASP A 173 21.66 -8.90 5.06
CA ASP A 173 22.59 -8.25 5.99
C ASP A 173 21.85 -7.54 7.12
N GLU A 174 20.79 -6.77 6.79
CA GLU A 174 19.93 -6.13 7.81
C GLU A 174 19.26 -7.16 8.71
N ALA A 175 18.85 -8.32 8.17
CA ALA A 175 18.24 -9.39 8.95
C ALA A 175 19.26 -10.07 9.86
N ALA A 176 20.52 -10.23 9.44
CA ALA A 176 21.61 -10.73 10.28
C ALA A 176 21.90 -9.74 11.42
N GLU A 177 22.03 -8.45 11.11
CA GLU A 177 22.25 -7.41 12.11
C GLU A 177 21.09 -7.29 13.11
N ALA A 178 19.85 -7.42 12.65
CA ALA A 178 18.67 -7.38 13.52
C ALA A 178 18.63 -8.54 14.52
N LEU A 179 19.22 -9.70 14.19
CA LEU A 179 19.34 -10.81 15.10
C LEU A 179 20.47 -10.61 16.13
N ASP A 180 21.54 -9.93 15.72
CA ASP A 180 22.68 -9.64 16.60
C ASP A 180 22.41 -8.46 17.54
N ARG A 181 21.51 -7.54 17.14
CA ARG A 181 21.10 -6.34 17.91
C ARG A 181 19.58 -6.28 18.09
N PRO A 182 19.03 -7.14 18.95
CA PRO A 182 17.58 -7.30 19.10
C PRO A 182 16.86 -6.05 19.66
N GLU A 183 17.58 -5.08 20.24
CA GLU A 183 16.99 -3.84 20.79
C GLU A 183 16.34 -2.94 19.74
N SER A 184 16.73 -3.04 18.47
CA SER A 184 16.18 -2.25 17.39
C SER A 184 14.82 -2.77 16.87
N TYR A 185 14.49 -4.03 17.18
CA TYR A 185 13.29 -4.71 16.69
C TYR A 185 12.57 -5.44 17.81
N VAL A 186 11.27 -5.34 17.87
CA VAL A 186 10.44 -6.14 18.81
C VAL A 186 10.28 -7.59 18.32
N GLY A 187 10.47 -7.81 17.03
CA GLY A 187 10.43 -9.13 16.41
C GLY A 187 10.61 -9.08 14.91
N PHE A 188 10.46 -10.20 14.25
CA PHE A 188 10.50 -10.31 12.80
C PHE A 188 9.45 -11.29 12.26
N ILE A 189 8.99 -11.06 11.03
CA ILE A 189 8.10 -11.95 10.30
C ILE A 189 8.92 -12.71 9.26
N CYS A 190 8.96 -14.02 9.40
CA CYS A 190 9.67 -14.91 8.49
C CYS A 190 8.87 -16.20 8.26
N CYS A 191 8.85 -16.69 7.03
CA CYS A 191 8.09 -17.90 6.66
C CYS A 191 6.62 -17.87 7.11
N GLY A 192 5.99 -16.69 7.08
CA GLY A 192 4.61 -16.49 7.50
C GLY A 192 4.39 -16.66 9.01
N LYS A 193 5.43 -16.57 9.82
CA LYS A 193 5.40 -16.63 11.28
C LYS A 193 6.06 -15.40 11.88
N PHE A 194 5.57 -14.98 13.03
CA PHE A 194 6.20 -13.95 13.84
C PHE A 194 7.15 -14.58 14.85
N HIS A 195 8.35 -14.03 14.92
CA HIS A 195 9.41 -14.42 15.85
C HIS A 195 9.74 -13.23 16.72
N ARG A 196 9.48 -13.36 18.01
CA ARG A 196 9.74 -12.31 18.99
C ARG A 196 11.22 -12.22 19.29
N LEU A 197 11.71 -10.99 19.45
CA LEU A 197 13.07 -10.68 19.89
C LEU A 197 13.08 -9.99 21.26
N THR A 198 12.12 -9.08 21.51
CA THR A 198 12.11 -8.26 22.73
C THR A 198 11.70 -9.05 23.99
N GLN A 199 12.32 -8.68 25.12
CA GLN A 199 11.98 -9.12 26.48
C GLN A 199 11.08 -8.09 27.21
N ASP A 200 10.95 -6.88 26.68
CA ASP A 200 10.08 -5.83 27.25
C ASP A 200 8.62 -6.25 27.17
N GLU A 201 7.93 -6.31 28.33
CA GLU A 201 6.54 -6.76 28.43
C GLU A 201 5.57 -5.83 27.65
N ARG A 202 5.78 -4.52 27.64
CA ARG A 202 4.92 -3.57 26.89
C ARG A 202 5.08 -3.72 25.39
N ALA A 203 6.31 -3.82 24.94
CA ALA A 203 6.62 -4.05 23.53
C ALA A 203 6.14 -5.43 23.07
N LYS A 204 6.24 -6.44 23.96
CA LYS A 204 5.72 -7.79 23.76
C LYS A 204 4.20 -7.78 23.52
N ASP A 205 3.45 -7.14 24.40
CA ASP A 205 1.98 -7.07 24.30
C ASP A 205 1.52 -6.43 22.98
N ASN A 206 2.14 -5.33 22.58
CA ASN A 206 1.80 -4.65 21.35
C ASN A 206 2.19 -5.46 20.11
N ALA A 207 3.34 -6.11 20.13
CA ALA A 207 3.79 -6.99 19.05
C ALA A 207 2.88 -8.22 18.91
N GLU A 208 2.42 -8.80 20.03
CA GLU A 208 1.47 -9.91 20.01
C GLU A 208 0.10 -9.48 19.50
N LYS A 209 -0.42 -8.36 19.96
CA LYS A 209 -1.68 -7.78 19.45
C LYS A 209 -1.62 -7.52 17.95
N LEU A 210 -0.51 -6.93 17.48
CA LEU A 210 -0.27 -6.75 16.04
C LEU A 210 -0.29 -8.10 15.31
N TRP A 211 0.44 -9.09 15.82
CA TRP A 211 0.55 -10.37 15.15
C TRP A 211 -0.78 -11.14 15.11
N ILE A 212 -1.52 -11.17 16.21
CA ILE A 212 -2.87 -11.75 16.26
C ILE A 212 -3.76 -11.06 15.23
N TRP A 213 -3.75 -9.73 15.22
CA TRP A 213 -4.53 -8.91 14.29
C TRP A 213 -4.14 -9.17 12.81
N ILE A 214 -2.85 -9.32 12.51
CA ILE A 214 -2.38 -9.72 11.18
C ILE A 214 -2.87 -11.12 10.82
N GLN A 215 -2.71 -12.10 11.73
CA GLN A 215 -3.10 -13.48 11.47
C GLN A 215 -4.59 -13.63 11.13
N GLU A 216 -5.46 -12.95 11.84
CA GLU A 216 -6.90 -12.96 11.58
C GLU A 216 -7.20 -12.51 10.14
N ARG A 217 -6.53 -11.45 9.69
CA ARG A 217 -6.72 -10.89 8.35
C ARG A 217 -6.04 -11.68 7.24
N VAL A 218 -4.92 -12.30 7.54
CA VAL A 218 -4.22 -13.18 6.60
C VAL A 218 -5.01 -14.47 6.35
N ARG A 219 -5.66 -15.03 7.38
CA ARG A 219 -6.52 -16.22 7.24
C ARG A 219 -7.70 -15.97 6.30
N SER A 220 -8.29 -14.78 6.35
CA SER A 220 -9.41 -14.39 5.47
C SER A 220 -8.95 -14.02 4.04
N ARG A 221 -7.67 -13.77 3.83
CA ARG A 221 -7.09 -13.30 2.56
C ARG A 221 -6.12 -14.34 1.99
N HIS A 222 -6.66 -15.38 1.37
CA HIS A 222 -5.84 -16.42 0.74
C HIS A 222 -4.79 -15.82 -0.21
N GLY A 223 -3.52 -16.13 0.03
CA GLY A 223 -2.43 -15.86 -0.91
C GLY A 223 -1.63 -14.55 -0.70
N ILE A 224 -1.76 -13.84 0.44
CA ILE A 224 -0.92 -12.67 0.76
C ILE A 224 0.57 -12.99 0.57
N TRP A 225 1.02 -14.13 1.07
CA TRP A 225 2.41 -14.57 0.99
C TRP A 225 2.85 -14.99 -0.42
N LYS A 226 1.90 -15.21 -1.34
CA LYS A 226 2.19 -15.74 -2.68
C LYS A 226 2.50 -14.66 -3.72
N ARG A 227 1.98 -13.43 -3.59
CA ARG A 227 2.06 -12.41 -4.65
C ARG A 227 2.94 -11.23 -4.32
N ASN A 228 2.65 -10.48 -3.28
CA ASN A 228 3.42 -9.30 -2.85
C ASN A 228 3.25 -9.08 -1.35
N PRO A 229 3.97 -9.87 -0.51
CA PRO A 229 3.82 -9.78 0.94
C PRO A 229 4.15 -8.38 1.47
N CYS A 230 5.11 -7.69 0.87
CA CYS A 230 5.51 -6.35 1.26
C CYS A 230 4.33 -5.37 1.21
N PHE A 231 3.65 -5.25 0.07
CA PHE A 231 2.51 -4.33 -0.09
C PHE A 231 1.34 -4.69 0.82
N SER A 232 1.11 -5.99 1.02
CA SER A 232 0.06 -6.47 1.91
C SER A 232 0.37 -6.21 3.38
N LEU A 233 1.63 -6.36 3.80
CA LEU A 233 2.06 -6.06 5.17
C LEU A 233 2.02 -4.56 5.44
N LYS A 234 2.39 -3.71 4.47
CA LYS A 234 2.25 -2.25 4.59
C LYS A 234 0.79 -1.79 4.67
N GLU A 235 -0.13 -2.45 3.96
CA GLU A 235 -1.56 -2.24 4.17
C GLU A 235 -1.98 -2.59 5.61
N LEU A 236 -1.53 -3.75 6.10
CA LEU A 236 -1.89 -4.22 7.44
C LEU A 236 -1.27 -3.33 8.53
N GLU A 237 -0.02 -2.91 8.38
CA GLU A 237 0.64 -1.93 9.26
C GLU A 237 -0.17 -0.64 9.34
N TRP A 238 -0.49 -0.05 8.20
CA TRP A 238 -1.23 1.20 8.14
C TRP A 238 -2.62 1.07 8.79
N LYS A 239 -3.34 0.01 8.50
CA LYS A 239 -4.64 -0.27 9.11
C LYS A 239 -4.55 -0.49 10.62
N PHE A 240 -3.52 -1.19 11.09
CA PHE A 240 -3.30 -1.38 12.51
C PHE A 240 -3.04 -0.05 13.23
N ASN A 241 -2.18 0.79 12.68
CA ASN A 241 -1.86 2.09 13.22
C ASN A 241 -3.05 3.07 13.22
N ASN A 242 -3.98 2.91 12.30
CA ASN A 242 -5.18 3.74 12.18
C ASN A 242 -6.47 3.05 12.68
N ARG A 243 -6.38 1.91 13.35
CA ARG A 243 -7.55 1.09 13.76
C ARG A 243 -8.54 1.77 14.68
N SER A 244 -8.10 2.79 15.43
CA SER A 244 -8.95 3.61 16.31
C SER A 244 -9.74 4.69 15.56
N LEU A 245 -9.40 4.98 14.31
CA LEU A 245 -10.06 5.98 13.51
C LEU A 245 -11.30 5.41 12.82
N HIS A 246 -12.33 6.23 12.71
CA HIS A 246 -13.49 5.91 11.88
C HIS A 246 -13.05 5.69 10.41
N PRO A 247 -13.67 4.77 9.66
CA PRO A 247 -13.30 4.47 8.27
C PRO A 247 -13.25 5.70 7.35
N ASP A 248 -14.12 6.69 7.56
CA ASP A 248 -14.10 7.95 6.80
C ASP A 248 -12.82 8.75 7.02
N LEU A 249 -12.33 8.80 8.28
CA LEU A 249 -11.08 9.48 8.60
C LEU A 249 -9.88 8.71 8.03
N GLN A 250 -9.94 7.38 8.02
CA GLN A 250 -8.93 6.57 7.33
C GLN A 250 -8.93 6.86 5.82
N ALA A 251 -10.11 6.93 5.20
CA ALA A 251 -10.24 7.27 3.79
C ALA A 251 -9.66 8.65 3.47
N ARG A 252 -9.95 9.67 4.28
CA ARG A 252 -9.37 11.02 4.12
C ARG A 252 -7.84 11.00 4.18
N LYS A 253 -7.25 10.34 5.18
CA LYS A 253 -5.79 10.17 5.26
C LYS A 253 -5.21 9.50 4.02
N LEU A 254 -5.90 8.52 3.46
CA LEU A 254 -5.43 7.85 2.25
C LEU A 254 -5.55 8.75 1.01
N ILE A 255 -6.59 9.59 0.91
CA ILE A 255 -6.75 10.59 -0.14
C ILE A 255 -5.60 11.62 -0.10
N GLU A 256 -5.19 12.05 1.09
CA GLU A 256 -4.05 12.98 1.23
C GLU A 256 -2.76 12.40 0.61
N LEU A 257 -2.56 11.09 0.70
CA LEU A 257 -1.41 10.41 0.12
C LEU A 257 -1.51 10.22 -1.40
N MET A 258 -2.72 10.22 -1.98
CA MET A 258 -2.92 9.94 -3.40
C MET A 258 -2.30 11.04 -4.27
N PRO A 259 -1.52 10.68 -5.30
CA PRO A 259 -1.09 11.65 -6.30
C PRO A 259 -2.29 12.09 -7.16
N MET A 260 -2.31 13.36 -7.57
CA MET A 260 -3.36 13.88 -8.48
C MET A 260 -3.48 13.04 -9.75
N THR A 261 -2.37 12.55 -10.26
CA THR A 261 -2.31 11.71 -11.47
C THR A 261 -3.16 10.46 -11.38
N PHE A 262 -3.26 9.87 -10.19
CA PHE A 262 -4.11 8.69 -9.98
C PHE A 262 -5.59 8.99 -10.18
N LEU A 263 -6.05 10.15 -9.71
CA LEU A 263 -7.46 10.55 -9.79
C LEU A 263 -7.85 11.11 -11.16
N THR A 264 -6.87 11.44 -12.00
CA THR A 264 -7.08 12.03 -13.34
C THR A 264 -6.76 11.08 -14.50
N ASP A 265 -5.91 10.07 -14.26
CA ASP A 265 -5.50 9.09 -15.28
C ASP A 265 -6.19 7.74 -15.02
N TRP A 266 -7.47 7.67 -15.38
CA TRP A 266 -8.34 6.52 -15.21
C TRP A 266 -8.14 5.42 -16.27
N SER A 267 -6.93 5.23 -16.77
CA SER A 267 -6.57 4.15 -17.69
C SER A 267 -6.36 2.79 -16.99
N LEU A 268 -7.21 2.50 -15.99
CA LEU A 268 -7.22 1.21 -15.27
C LEU A 268 -8.08 0.16 -15.99
#